data_3d89474792fc7dbd8e11691d0b5726f6
#
_entry.id   3d89474792fc7dbd8e11691d0b5726f6
#
_cell.length_a   1.000
_cell.length_b   1.000
_cell.length_c   1.000
_cell.angle_alpha   90.00
_cell.angle_beta   90.00
_cell.angle_gamma   90.00
#
_symmetry.space_group_name_H-M   'P 1'
#
loop_
_entity.id
_entity.type
_entity.pdbx_description
1 polymer ?
#
loop_
_entity_poly.entity_id
_entity_poly.type
_entity_poly.pdbx_seq_one_letter_code
_entity_poly.pdbx_strand_id
1 'polypeptide(L)'
;MDLSEHIAINRQLAESACQRLTEEINKLGFAVAEIKHYPNYDDASFILIKDPYTGQHNLTCYWYDEFKKQRIGSLQFNSDGTFYAEYDVVKTHPGKLTWFVEGVTAWGKADSIKAEAKLLPMPG
;
A
#
# COMPACT_ATOMS: atom_id res chain seq x y z
N MET A 1 5.58 8.74 22.40
CA MET A 1 5.35 9.29 21.06
C MET A 1 3.92 8.96 20.62
N ASP A 2 3.17 9.97 20.24
CA ASP A 2 1.79 9.77 19.81
C ASP A 2 1.68 9.48 18.30
N LEU A 3 0.46 9.24 17.84
CA LEU A 3 0.21 8.91 16.42
C LEU A 3 0.68 10.03 15.49
N SER A 4 0.42 11.29 15.83
CA SER A 4 0.82 12.43 15.00
C SER A 4 2.33 12.52 14.83
N GLU A 5 3.09 12.25 15.87
CA GLU A 5 4.54 12.24 15.82
C GLU A 5 5.08 11.10 14.96
N HIS A 6 4.50 9.90 15.08
CA HIS A 6 4.86 8.77 14.23
C HIS A 6 4.59 9.08 12.75
N ILE A 7 3.44 9.68 12.44
CA ILE A 7 3.10 10.07 11.07
C ILE A 7 4.10 11.09 10.54
N ALA A 8 4.43 12.12 11.33
CA ALA A 8 5.37 13.16 10.92
C ALA A 8 6.76 12.60 10.60
N ILE A 9 7.27 11.72 11.47
CA ILE A 9 8.60 11.12 11.30
C ILE A 9 8.65 10.25 10.05
N ASN A 10 7.60 9.51 9.75
CA ASN A 10 7.56 8.55 8.65
C ASN A 10 6.96 9.10 7.36
N ARG A 11 6.55 10.37 7.34
CA ARG A 11 5.82 10.94 6.20
C ARG A 11 6.58 10.83 4.88
N GLN A 12 7.85 11.21 4.88
CA GLN A 12 8.65 11.18 3.64
C GLN A 12 8.81 9.75 3.12
N LEU A 13 9.06 8.80 4.02
CA LEU A 13 9.17 7.39 3.64
C LEU A 13 7.84 6.85 3.14
N ALA A 14 6.73 7.23 3.78
CA ALA A 14 5.39 6.85 3.36
C ALA A 14 5.08 7.37 1.95
N GLU A 15 5.37 8.63 1.67
CA GLU A 15 5.17 9.22 0.35
C GLU A 15 6.04 8.52 -0.71
N SER A 16 7.28 8.20 -0.38
CA SER A 16 8.18 7.47 -1.27
C SER A 16 7.68 6.05 -1.56
N ALA A 17 7.16 5.36 -0.54
CA ALA A 17 6.57 4.04 -0.71
C ALA A 17 5.33 4.09 -1.60
N CYS A 18 4.45 5.07 -1.40
CA CYS A 18 3.27 5.27 -2.24
C CYS A 18 3.65 5.52 -3.70
N GLN A 19 4.65 6.35 -3.92
CA GLN A 19 5.16 6.65 -5.26
C GLN A 19 5.72 5.39 -5.92
N ARG A 20 6.49 4.60 -5.19
CA ARG A 20 7.09 3.37 -5.72
C ARG A 20 6.04 2.33 -6.08
N LEU A 21 5.00 2.18 -5.24
CA LEU A 21 3.87 1.31 -5.55
C LEU A 21 3.14 1.78 -6.83
N THR A 22 2.90 3.08 -6.95
CA THR A 22 2.26 3.66 -8.14
C THR A 22 3.09 3.41 -9.40
N GLU A 23 4.40 3.55 -9.33
CA GLU A 23 5.29 3.25 -10.45
C GLU A 23 5.18 1.79 -10.90
N GLU A 24 5.12 0.86 -9.95
CA GLU A 24 4.95 -0.56 -10.28
C GLU A 24 3.58 -0.83 -10.92
N ILE A 25 2.52 -0.18 -10.43
CA ILE A 25 1.19 -0.29 -11.05
C ILE A 25 1.23 0.21 -12.50
N ASN A 26 1.90 1.33 -12.74
CA ASN A 26 2.00 1.90 -14.09
C ASN A 26 2.78 1.00 -15.05
N LYS A 27 3.74 0.23 -14.55
CA LYS A 27 4.49 -0.73 -15.37
C LYS A 27 3.67 -1.91 -15.86
N LEU A 28 2.50 -2.14 -15.28
CA LEU A 28 1.62 -3.23 -15.70
C LEU A 28 0.99 -3.00 -17.08
N GLY A 29 1.01 -1.75 -17.55
CA GLY A 29 0.52 -1.42 -18.89
C GLY A 29 -0.98 -1.23 -19.02
N PHE A 30 -1.73 -1.24 -17.91
CA PHE A 30 -3.16 -0.92 -17.94
C PHE A 30 -3.35 0.59 -18.13
N ALA A 31 -4.41 0.96 -18.82
CA ALA A 31 -4.80 2.36 -18.93
C ALA A 31 -5.15 2.91 -17.53
N VAL A 32 -4.79 4.17 -17.27
CA VAL A 32 -5.07 4.80 -15.97
C VAL A 32 -6.55 4.71 -15.61
N ALA A 33 -7.44 4.90 -16.60
CA ALA A 33 -8.88 4.83 -16.40
C ALA A 33 -9.40 3.44 -16.03
N GLU A 34 -8.62 2.38 -16.31
CA GLU A 34 -8.98 1.02 -15.97
C GLU A 34 -8.69 0.66 -14.51
N ILE A 35 -7.77 1.38 -13.88
CA ILE A 35 -7.38 1.13 -12.49
C ILE A 35 -8.33 1.90 -11.58
N LYS A 36 -9.00 1.19 -10.69
CA LYS A 36 -10.01 1.78 -9.82
C LYS A 36 -9.42 2.60 -8.68
N HIS A 37 -8.30 2.14 -8.11
CA HIS A 37 -7.67 2.79 -6.96
C HIS A 37 -6.15 2.82 -7.11
N TYR A 38 -5.54 3.90 -6.62
CA TYR A 38 -4.10 4.05 -6.50
C TYR A 38 -3.71 4.25 -5.03
N PRO A 39 -2.50 3.86 -4.62
CA PRO A 39 -2.03 4.02 -3.25
C PRO A 39 -1.64 5.47 -2.96
N ASN A 40 -2.63 6.35 -2.85
CA ASN A 40 -2.42 7.76 -2.55
C ASN A 40 -2.20 7.97 -1.06
N TYR A 41 -1.20 8.78 -0.71
CA TYR A 41 -0.91 9.10 0.68
C TYR A 41 -2.13 9.69 1.40
N ASP A 42 -2.86 10.59 0.74
CA ASP A 42 -3.99 11.28 1.35
C ASP A 42 -5.18 10.37 1.66
N ASP A 43 -5.26 9.22 1.00
CA ASP A 43 -6.34 8.24 1.21
C ASP A 43 -5.98 7.21 2.29
N ALA A 44 -4.78 7.26 2.81
CA ALA A 44 -4.28 6.30 3.78
C ALA A 44 -4.84 6.56 5.17
N SER A 45 -5.20 5.48 5.87
CA SER A 45 -5.62 5.52 7.27
C SER A 45 -4.47 5.03 8.15
N PHE A 46 -4.01 5.85 9.09
CA PHE A 46 -2.86 5.55 9.95
C PHE A 46 -3.32 5.14 11.34
N ILE A 47 -2.71 4.08 11.86
CA ILE A 47 -2.91 3.62 13.24
C ILE A 47 -1.58 3.16 13.83
N LEU A 48 -1.53 3.07 15.16
CA LEU A 48 -0.41 2.47 15.86
C LEU A 48 -0.80 1.06 16.28
N ILE A 49 0.05 0.09 15.95
CA ILE A 49 -0.17 -1.30 16.32
C ILE A 49 0.96 -1.73 17.25
N LYS A 50 0.59 -2.27 18.41
CA LYS A 50 1.55 -2.76 19.39
C LYS A 50 2.12 -4.11 18.95
N ASP A 51 3.46 -4.17 18.89
CA ASP A 51 4.15 -5.42 18.63
C ASP A 51 4.07 -6.29 19.91
N PRO A 52 3.50 -7.50 19.82
CA PRO A 52 3.35 -8.37 20.99
C PRO A 52 4.68 -8.89 21.55
N TYR A 53 5.74 -8.85 20.76
CA TYR A 53 7.05 -9.36 21.18
C TYR A 53 7.91 -8.28 21.84
N THR A 54 7.88 -7.07 21.32
CA THR A 54 8.72 -5.98 21.82
C THR A 54 7.97 -4.99 22.69
N GLY A 55 6.64 -4.97 22.61
CA GLY A 55 5.82 -3.97 23.29
C GLY A 55 5.85 -2.60 22.63
N GLN A 56 6.61 -2.43 21.58
CA GLN A 56 6.69 -1.16 20.85
C GLN A 56 5.47 -0.96 19.95
N HIS A 57 5.10 0.30 19.75
CA HIS A 57 4.02 0.65 18.82
C HIS A 57 4.64 1.01 17.48
N ASN A 58 4.20 0.35 16.41
CA ASN A 58 4.64 0.60 15.06
C ASN A 58 3.54 1.28 14.26
N LEU A 59 3.93 2.27 13.45
CA LEU A 59 2.99 2.93 12.57
C LEU A 59 2.57 1.97 11.46
N THR A 60 1.27 1.89 11.23
CA THR A 60 0.70 1.08 10.14
C THR A 60 -0.33 1.92 9.40
N CYS A 61 -0.40 1.72 8.11
CA CYS A 61 -1.29 2.45 7.23
C CYS A 61 -2.11 1.44 6.44
N TYR A 62 -3.39 1.74 6.25
CA TYR A 62 -4.30 0.92 5.45
C TYR A 62 -4.99 1.76 4.39
N TRP A 63 -5.26 1.13 3.25
CA TRP A 63 -6.15 1.66 2.21
C TRP A 63 -7.36 0.77 2.09
N TYR A 64 -8.52 1.39 1.92
CA TYR A 64 -9.80 0.68 1.80
C TYR A 64 -10.47 1.07 0.49
N ASP A 65 -11.38 0.22 0.01
CA ASP A 65 -12.19 0.59 -1.14
C ASP A 65 -13.12 1.77 -0.78
N GLU A 66 -13.76 2.34 -1.79
CA GLU A 66 -14.60 3.53 -1.62
C GLU A 66 -15.75 3.34 -0.64
N PHE A 67 -16.17 2.11 -0.39
CA PHE A 67 -17.22 1.78 0.56
C PHE A 67 -16.68 1.36 1.92
N LYS A 68 -15.37 1.38 2.11
CA LYS A 68 -14.67 0.96 3.33
C LYS A 68 -15.03 -0.46 3.80
N LYS A 69 -15.41 -1.30 2.85
CA LYS A 69 -15.81 -2.67 3.14
C LYS A 69 -14.67 -3.66 3.03
N GLN A 70 -13.64 -3.33 2.27
CA GLN A 70 -12.53 -4.23 2.02
C GLN A 70 -11.21 -3.46 2.03
N ARG A 71 -10.24 -3.99 2.77
CA ARG A 71 -8.89 -3.45 2.75
C ARG A 71 -8.20 -3.89 1.46
N ILE A 72 -7.66 -2.92 0.73
CA ILE A 72 -6.97 -3.17 -0.54
C ILE A 72 -5.46 -2.93 -0.46
N GLY A 73 -4.96 -2.44 0.66
CA GLY A 73 -3.52 -2.27 0.82
C GLY A 73 -3.11 -1.96 2.25
N SER A 74 -1.82 -2.14 2.51
CA SER A 74 -1.22 -1.84 3.80
C SER A 74 0.22 -1.36 3.61
N LEU A 75 0.68 -0.57 4.57
CA LEU A 75 2.06 -0.10 4.66
C LEU A 75 2.45 -0.15 6.12
N GLN A 76 3.45 -0.95 6.44
CA GLN A 76 3.88 -1.19 7.80
C GLN A 76 5.31 -0.70 7.98
N PHE A 77 5.52 0.13 9.01
CA PHE A 77 6.85 0.64 9.36
C PHE A 77 7.39 -0.15 10.52
N ASN A 78 8.63 -0.57 10.42
CA ASN A 78 9.33 -1.32 11.46
C ASN A 78 10.25 -0.40 12.26
N SER A 79 10.56 -0.77 13.48
CA SER A 79 11.41 0.04 14.37
C SER A 79 12.86 0.17 13.90
N ASP A 80 13.31 -0.71 13.00
CA ASP A 80 14.66 -0.69 12.44
C ASP A 80 14.81 0.24 11.23
N GLY A 81 13.77 0.98 10.88
CA GLY A 81 13.79 1.89 9.72
C GLY A 81 13.37 1.23 8.40
N THR A 82 13.04 -0.05 8.43
CA THR A 82 12.52 -0.73 7.24
C THR A 82 11.00 -0.60 7.16
N PHE A 83 10.46 -0.84 5.97
CA PHE A 83 9.02 -0.90 5.75
C PHE A 83 8.65 -2.03 4.82
N TYR A 84 7.38 -2.41 4.86
CA TYR A 84 6.79 -3.38 3.94
C TYR A 84 5.41 -2.89 3.52
N ALA A 85 5.16 -2.84 2.23
CA ALA A 85 3.90 -2.37 1.67
C ALA A 85 3.34 -3.39 0.68
N GLU A 86 2.03 -3.55 0.70
CA GLU A 86 1.28 -4.37 -0.24
C GLU A 86 0.10 -3.56 -0.75
N TYR A 87 -0.23 -3.72 -2.03
CA TYR A 87 -1.38 -3.06 -2.63
C TYR A 87 -2.01 -3.95 -3.68
N ASP A 88 -3.31 -4.18 -3.56
CA ASP A 88 -4.08 -4.98 -4.52
C ASP A 88 -4.59 -4.07 -5.63
N VAL A 89 -4.16 -4.34 -6.85
CA VAL A 89 -4.61 -3.58 -8.00
C VAL A 89 -6.01 -4.03 -8.38
N VAL A 90 -6.95 -3.11 -8.32
CA VAL A 90 -8.36 -3.35 -8.63
C VAL A 90 -8.67 -2.72 -9.97
N LYS A 91 -9.18 -3.51 -10.89
CA LYS A 91 -9.50 -3.10 -12.24
C LYS A 91 -11.01 -3.23 -12.49
N THR A 92 -11.57 -2.28 -13.23
CA THR A 92 -12.96 -2.40 -13.70
C THR A 92 -13.05 -3.49 -14.77
N HIS A 93 -14.17 -4.21 -14.78
CA HIS A 93 -14.39 -5.30 -15.73
C HIS A 93 -15.76 -5.15 -16.38
N PRO A 94 -15.87 -5.33 -17.73
CA PRO A 94 -17.15 -5.14 -18.42
C PRO A 94 -18.29 -6.03 -17.92
N GLY A 95 -17.97 -7.28 -17.53
CA GLY A 95 -18.96 -8.24 -17.05
C GLY A 95 -19.10 -8.30 -15.54
N LYS A 96 -18.30 -7.53 -14.80
CA LYS A 96 -18.27 -7.51 -13.33
C LYS A 96 -17.96 -6.12 -12.87
N LEU A 97 -18.39 -5.77 -11.65
CA LEU A 97 -18.09 -4.45 -11.09
C LEU A 97 -16.59 -4.22 -10.93
N THR A 98 -15.88 -5.21 -10.40
CA THR A 98 -14.43 -5.13 -10.17
C THR A 98 -13.83 -6.51 -10.14
N TRP A 99 -12.54 -6.61 -10.44
CA TRP A 99 -11.75 -7.79 -10.16
C TRP A 99 -10.33 -7.40 -9.77
N PHE A 100 -9.69 -8.26 -9.00
CA PHE A 100 -8.30 -8.09 -8.62
C PHE A 100 -7.42 -8.77 -9.67
N VAL A 101 -6.51 -8.01 -10.24
CA VAL A 101 -5.65 -8.51 -11.33
C VAL A 101 -4.19 -8.64 -10.92
N GLU A 102 -3.79 -8.00 -9.81
CA GLU A 102 -2.38 -7.90 -9.45
C GLU A 102 -2.19 -7.63 -7.97
N GLY A 103 -1.08 -8.16 -7.42
CA GLY A 103 -0.55 -7.70 -6.15
C GLY A 103 0.76 -6.97 -6.40
N VAL A 104 0.93 -5.80 -5.81
CA VAL A 104 2.16 -5.01 -5.88
C VAL A 104 2.72 -4.92 -4.48
N THR A 105 4.03 -5.18 -4.34
CA THR A 105 4.72 -5.05 -3.05
C THR A 105 5.91 -4.10 -3.18
N ALA A 106 6.20 -3.38 -2.10
CA ALA A 106 7.39 -2.56 -1.98
C ALA A 106 7.96 -2.73 -0.57
N TRP A 107 9.29 -2.74 -0.45
CA TRP A 107 9.94 -2.94 0.84
C TRP A 107 11.33 -2.32 0.84
N GLY A 108 11.90 -2.18 2.02
CA GLY A 108 13.27 -1.71 2.18
C GLY A 108 13.39 -0.55 3.14
N LYS A 109 14.31 0.36 2.81
CA LYS A 109 14.62 1.56 3.59
C LYS A 109 14.54 2.78 2.68
N ALA A 110 14.57 3.98 3.30
CA ALA A 110 14.45 5.24 2.57
C ALA A 110 15.42 5.38 1.39
N ASP A 111 16.63 4.86 1.52
CA ASP A 111 17.68 4.94 0.50
C ASP A 111 17.76 3.71 -0.42
N SER A 112 16.92 2.71 -0.20
CA SER A 112 16.93 1.47 -0.98
C SER A 112 15.56 0.82 -0.97
N ILE A 113 14.67 1.31 -1.82
CA ILE A 113 13.32 0.78 -1.95
C ILE A 113 13.27 -0.20 -3.11
N LYS A 114 12.81 -1.42 -2.82
CA LYS A 114 12.57 -2.45 -3.82
C LYS A 114 11.07 -2.64 -4.00
N ALA A 115 10.65 -2.99 -5.20
CA ALA A 115 9.25 -3.27 -5.47
C ALA A 115 9.13 -4.34 -6.55
N GLU A 116 8.04 -5.08 -6.48
CA GLU A 116 7.69 -6.08 -7.50
C GLU A 116 6.19 -6.18 -7.67
N ALA A 117 5.79 -6.66 -8.81
CA ALA A 117 4.39 -6.88 -9.13
C ALA A 117 4.19 -8.34 -9.54
N LYS A 118 3.06 -8.92 -9.14
CA LYS A 118 2.73 -10.30 -9.46
C LYS A 118 1.33 -10.38 -10.02
N LEU A 119 1.24 -10.75 -11.30
CA LEU A 119 -0.04 -10.96 -11.95
C LEU A 119 -0.78 -12.13 -11.31
N LEU A 120 -2.00 -11.87 -10.88
CA LEU A 120 -2.89 -12.92 -10.41
C LEU A 120 -3.54 -13.56 -11.64
N PRO A 121 -3.74 -14.90 -11.64
CA PRO A 121 -4.46 -15.54 -12.73
C PRO A 121 -5.85 -14.95 -12.87
N MET A 122 -6.21 -14.51 -14.06
CA MET A 122 -7.55 -14.02 -14.31
C MET A 122 -8.53 -15.17 -14.22
N PRO A 123 -9.62 -15.03 -13.46
CA PRO A 123 -10.65 -16.06 -13.45
C PRO A 123 -11.21 -16.19 -14.87
N GLY A 124 -11.15 -17.39 -15.38
CA GLY A 124 -11.61 -17.71 -16.74
C GLY A 124 -13.08 -17.45 -16.97
#